data_36dbfc85b36d5428277df7f2382e2811
#
_entry.id   36dbfc85b36d5428277df7f2382e2811
#
_cell.length_a   1.000
_cell.length_b   1.000
_cell.length_c   1.000
_cell.angle_alpha   90.00
_cell.angle_beta   90.00
_cell.angle_gamma   90.00
#
_symmetry.space_group_name_H-M   'P 1'
#
loop_
_entity.id
_entity.type
_entity.pdbx_description
1 polymer ?
#
loop_
_entity_poly.entity_id
_entity_poly.type
_entity_poly.pdbx_seq_one_letter_code
_entity_poly.pdbx_strand_id
1 'polypeptide(L)'
;MRGHVMQWHQQTSTRFFKEGYSSSGANVSKEVMDKRLEFYIRSVMKHVMDKEKSLTGKAGSLVYCWDITNEYTHRTNDPAATSWMDVYGDMGLKPTYVKKAYEVAYDELKQYGLQKDITLFYNDYNEYDVADEIVELINYINEGEEAKICGGIGMQSHITVNYPSLEKYGTAVK
;
A
#
# COMPACT_ATOMS: atom_id res chain seq x y z
N MET A 1 -9.90 0.22 14.25
CA MET A 1 -8.59 -0.46 13.93
C MET A 1 -8.03 0.12 12.64
N ARG A 2 -6.73 0.07 12.44
CA ARG A 2 -6.05 0.37 11.17
C ARG A 2 -5.67 -0.95 10.51
N GLY A 3 -6.09 -1.16 9.27
CA GLY A 3 -5.70 -2.34 8.49
C GLY A 3 -4.26 -2.15 7.97
N HIS A 4 -3.38 -3.14 8.19
CA HIS A 4 -1.99 -3.11 7.76
C HIS A 4 -1.59 -4.51 7.30
N VAL A 5 -1.11 -4.70 6.15
CA VAL A 5 -0.91 -3.92 4.93
C VAL A 5 -1.31 -4.78 3.73
N MET A 6 -1.75 -4.15 2.63
CA MET A 6 -2.13 -4.90 1.42
C MET A 6 -0.94 -5.23 0.53
N GLN A 7 0.03 -4.33 0.44
CA GLN A 7 1.19 -4.49 -0.41
C GLN A 7 2.46 -4.02 0.30
N TRP A 8 3.45 -4.91 0.37
CA TRP A 8 4.76 -4.61 0.92
C TRP A 8 5.82 -5.39 0.15
N HIS A 9 7.00 -4.82 -0.03
CA HIS A 9 8.12 -5.52 -0.66
C HIS A 9 8.71 -6.60 0.27
N GLN A 10 8.60 -6.44 1.59
CA GLN A 10 8.94 -7.46 2.57
C GLN A 10 7.72 -8.33 2.92
N GLN A 11 7.96 -9.50 3.49
CA GLN A 11 6.96 -10.43 4.03
C GLN A 11 5.89 -10.92 3.04
N THR A 12 5.89 -10.46 1.78
CA THR A 12 5.07 -11.05 0.74
C THR A 12 5.71 -12.37 0.30
N SER A 13 4.96 -13.47 0.41
CA SER A 13 5.48 -14.79 0.04
C SER A 13 5.99 -14.80 -1.40
N THR A 14 7.20 -15.30 -1.63
CA THR A 14 7.77 -15.45 -2.97
C THR A 14 6.90 -16.31 -3.89
N ARG A 15 6.13 -17.25 -3.35
CA ARG A 15 5.16 -18.07 -4.10
C ARG A 15 4.06 -17.24 -4.75
N PHE A 16 3.74 -16.07 -4.19
CA PHE A 16 2.73 -15.17 -4.75
C PHE A 16 3.12 -14.66 -6.14
N PHE A 17 4.43 -14.62 -6.44
CA PHE A 17 4.99 -14.17 -7.72
C PHE A 17 5.26 -15.30 -8.70
N LYS A 18 5.10 -16.57 -8.29
CA LYS A 18 5.50 -17.73 -9.08
C LYS A 18 4.33 -18.41 -9.77
N GLU A 19 4.59 -19.02 -10.95
CA GLU A 19 3.63 -19.87 -11.63
C GLU A 19 3.16 -21.01 -10.73
N GLY A 20 1.86 -21.29 -10.74
CA GLY A 20 1.25 -22.31 -9.89
C GLY A 20 1.46 -22.13 -8.39
N TYR A 21 1.87 -20.93 -7.93
CA TYR A 21 2.26 -20.68 -6.53
C TYR A 21 3.36 -21.63 -6.03
N SER A 22 4.21 -22.06 -6.93
CA SER A 22 5.34 -22.96 -6.65
C SER A 22 6.44 -22.24 -5.85
N SER A 23 7.25 -22.98 -5.10
CA SER A 23 8.44 -22.41 -4.44
C SER A 23 9.60 -22.14 -5.42
N SER A 24 9.59 -22.77 -6.60
CA SER A 24 10.70 -22.74 -7.57
C SER A 24 10.27 -22.50 -9.03
N GLY A 25 9.01 -22.12 -9.26
CA GLY A 25 8.50 -21.80 -10.59
C GLY A 25 9.06 -20.50 -11.16
N ALA A 26 8.86 -20.28 -12.47
CA ALA A 26 9.12 -18.99 -13.08
C ALA A 26 8.23 -17.90 -12.45
N ASN A 27 8.67 -16.64 -12.58
CA ASN A 27 7.81 -15.51 -12.20
C ASN A 27 6.65 -15.43 -13.20
N VAL A 28 5.48 -15.08 -12.69
CA VAL A 28 4.30 -14.82 -13.54
C VAL A 28 4.48 -13.52 -14.33
N SER A 29 3.69 -13.35 -15.40
CA SER A 29 3.64 -12.08 -16.13
C SER A 29 3.02 -10.95 -15.29
N LYS A 30 3.25 -9.70 -15.71
CA LYS A 30 2.66 -8.51 -15.09
C LYS A 30 1.12 -8.61 -15.05
N GLU A 31 0.51 -9.05 -16.14
CA GLU A 31 -0.95 -9.18 -16.24
C GLU A 31 -1.52 -10.21 -15.27
N VAL A 32 -0.79 -11.31 -15.03
CA VAL A 32 -1.18 -12.31 -14.03
C VAL A 32 -0.98 -11.75 -12.63
N MET A 33 0.11 -11.04 -12.39
CA MET A 33 0.38 -10.44 -11.09
C MET A 33 -0.65 -9.34 -10.74
N ASP A 34 -1.03 -8.51 -11.72
CA ASP A 34 -2.09 -7.52 -11.57
C ASP A 34 -3.41 -8.15 -11.12
N LYS A 35 -3.80 -9.28 -11.75
CA LYS A 35 -5.02 -10.01 -11.36
C LYS A 35 -4.91 -10.62 -9.97
N ARG A 36 -3.73 -11.12 -9.58
CA ARG A 36 -3.50 -11.66 -8.23
C ARG A 36 -3.60 -10.56 -7.18
N LEU A 37 -2.98 -9.42 -7.43
CA LEU A 37 -3.02 -8.27 -6.53
C LEU A 37 -4.47 -7.77 -6.36
N GLU A 38 -5.19 -7.60 -7.46
CA GLU A 38 -6.59 -7.22 -7.43
C GLU A 38 -7.45 -8.21 -6.65
N PHE A 39 -7.34 -9.49 -6.96
CA PHE A 39 -8.08 -10.55 -6.26
C PHE A 39 -7.78 -10.56 -4.75
N TYR A 40 -6.51 -10.41 -4.38
CA TYR A 40 -6.09 -10.39 -2.99
C TYR A 40 -6.69 -9.20 -2.24
N ILE A 41 -6.53 -7.98 -2.76
CA ILE A 41 -7.02 -6.77 -2.11
C ILE A 41 -8.54 -6.82 -1.95
N ARG A 42 -9.27 -7.13 -3.03
CA ARG A 42 -10.74 -7.24 -2.98
C ARG A 42 -11.19 -8.31 -1.98
N SER A 43 -10.54 -9.47 -2.00
CA SER A 43 -10.92 -10.58 -1.12
C SER A 43 -10.72 -10.23 0.36
N VAL A 44 -9.60 -9.61 0.71
CA VAL A 44 -9.30 -9.22 2.10
C VAL A 44 -10.25 -8.13 2.56
N MET A 45 -10.39 -7.04 1.80
CA MET A 45 -11.25 -5.92 2.18
C MET A 45 -12.71 -6.33 2.27
N LYS A 46 -13.21 -7.06 1.26
CA LYS A 46 -14.56 -7.60 1.27
C LYS A 46 -14.82 -8.48 2.49
N HIS A 47 -13.89 -9.42 2.78
CA HIS A 47 -14.04 -10.31 3.93
C HIS A 47 -14.15 -9.53 5.25
N VAL A 48 -13.28 -8.54 5.44
CA VAL A 48 -13.30 -7.72 6.66
C VAL A 48 -14.59 -6.91 6.75
N MET A 49 -14.98 -6.21 5.70
CA MET A 49 -16.20 -5.38 5.70
C MET A 49 -17.48 -6.21 5.87
N ASP A 50 -17.56 -7.38 5.25
CA ASP A 50 -18.70 -8.30 5.43
C ASP A 50 -18.74 -8.84 6.87
N LYS A 51 -17.57 -9.15 7.44
CA LYS A 51 -17.47 -9.63 8.83
C LYS A 51 -17.88 -8.55 9.83
N GLU A 52 -17.41 -7.32 9.64
CA GLU A 52 -17.84 -6.17 10.45
C GLU A 52 -19.36 -5.97 10.39
N LYS A 53 -19.91 -5.98 9.16
CA LYS A 53 -21.36 -5.87 8.97
C LYS A 53 -22.12 -6.97 9.68
N SER A 54 -21.62 -8.20 9.63
CA SER A 54 -22.24 -9.34 10.33
C SER A 54 -22.20 -9.20 11.86
N LEU A 55 -21.11 -8.65 12.41
CA LEU A 55 -20.91 -8.54 13.85
C LEU A 55 -21.56 -7.29 14.47
N THR A 56 -21.58 -6.17 13.73
CA THR A 56 -21.95 -4.85 14.25
C THR A 56 -23.16 -4.24 13.56
N GLY A 57 -23.65 -4.86 12.50
CA GLY A 57 -24.71 -4.32 11.65
C GLY A 57 -24.21 -3.32 10.60
N LYS A 58 -22.94 -2.87 10.65
CA LYS A 58 -22.41 -1.85 9.76
C LYS A 58 -20.98 -2.21 9.30
N ALA A 59 -20.74 -2.22 7.98
CA ALA A 59 -19.39 -2.28 7.43
C ALA A 59 -18.62 -0.99 7.74
N GLY A 60 -17.29 -1.06 7.88
CA GLY A 60 -16.45 0.09 8.20
C GLY A 60 -16.65 0.62 9.63
N SER A 61 -17.15 -0.22 10.54
CA SER A 61 -17.40 0.16 11.93
C SER A 61 -16.19 -0.03 12.84
N LEU A 62 -15.28 -0.92 12.47
CA LEU A 62 -14.09 -1.27 13.26
C LEU A 62 -12.79 -0.82 12.59
N VAL A 63 -12.66 -1.03 11.26
CA VAL A 63 -11.52 -0.58 10.50
C VAL A 63 -11.83 0.77 9.88
N TYR A 64 -11.14 1.81 10.33
CA TYR A 64 -11.36 3.20 9.91
C TYR A 64 -10.38 3.68 8.84
N CYS A 65 -9.32 2.93 8.58
CA CYS A 65 -8.33 3.21 7.54
C CYS A 65 -7.51 1.98 7.18
N TRP A 66 -6.87 2.00 6.02
CA TRP A 66 -5.99 0.95 5.54
C TRP A 66 -4.65 1.52 5.07
N ASP A 67 -3.56 0.85 5.45
CA ASP A 67 -2.27 1.01 4.78
C ASP A 67 -2.29 0.13 3.53
N ILE A 68 -2.34 0.75 2.37
CA ILE A 68 -2.38 0.01 1.11
C ILE A 68 -0.98 -0.42 0.69
N THR A 69 -0.02 0.48 0.76
CA THR A 69 1.39 0.18 0.46
C THR A 69 2.27 0.59 1.63
N ASN A 70 3.24 -0.26 1.94
CA ASN A 70 4.24 -0.03 2.97
C ASN A 70 5.65 0.08 2.38
N GLU A 71 6.39 1.14 2.76
CA GLU A 71 7.84 1.29 2.58
C GLU A 71 8.33 1.22 1.12
N TYR A 72 7.54 1.70 0.17
CA TYR A 72 7.92 1.62 -1.23
C TYR A 72 9.18 2.44 -1.56
N THR A 73 9.41 3.58 -0.89
CA THR A 73 10.62 4.38 -1.12
C THR A 73 11.89 3.65 -0.69
N HIS A 74 11.76 2.67 0.22
CA HIS A 74 12.85 1.83 0.71
C HIS A 74 12.94 0.45 0.05
N ARG A 75 12.22 0.22 -1.04
CA ARG A 75 12.12 -1.08 -1.74
C ARG A 75 13.46 -1.69 -2.19
N THR A 76 14.48 -0.86 -2.36
CA THR A 76 15.82 -1.29 -2.79
C THR A 76 16.76 -1.60 -1.63
N ASN A 77 16.35 -1.32 -0.39
CA ASN A 77 17.22 -1.48 0.80
C ASN A 77 17.33 -2.95 1.26
N ASP A 78 16.42 -3.81 0.79
CA ASP A 78 16.41 -5.24 1.14
C ASP A 78 16.56 -6.09 -0.13
N PRO A 79 17.69 -6.81 -0.29
CA PRO A 79 17.87 -7.73 -1.42
C PRO A 79 16.81 -8.84 -1.50
N ALA A 80 16.17 -9.19 -0.38
CA ALA A 80 15.08 -10.17 -0.36
C ALA A 80 13.75 -9.58 -0.90
N ALA A 81 13.67 -8.28 -1.06
CA ALA A 81 12.49 -7.55 -1.50
C ALA A 81 12.32 -7.48 -3.03
N THR A 82 13.12 -8.22 -3.79
CA THR A 82 13.20 -8.07 -5.25
C THR A 82 11.99 -8.62 -6.01
N SER A 83 11.12 -9.42 -5.39
CA SER A 83 10.05 -10.13 -6.11
C SER A 83 9.12 -9.22 -6.92
N TRP A 84 8.78 -8.03 -6.40
CA TRP A 84 8.00 -7.05 -7.16
C TRP A 84 8.80 -6.52 -8.35
N MET A 85 10.08 -6.19 -8.14
CA MET A 85 10.97 -5.70 -9.19
C MET A 85 11.31 -6.79 -10.22
N ASP A 86 11.36 -8.06 -9.82
CA ASP A 86 11.54 -9.20 -10.72
C ASP A 86 10.37 -9.34 -11.71
N VAL A 87 9.16 -8.95 -11.33
CA VAL A 87 7.98 -8.98 -12.19
C VAL A 87 7.82 -7.69 -12.97
N TYR A 88 7.92 -6.53 -12.30
CA TYR A 88 7.58 -5.24 -12.89
C TYR A 88 8.78 -4.44 -13.40
N GLY A 89 9.99 -4.79 -12.99
CA GLY A 89 11.18 -3.96 -13.16
C GLY A 89 11.21 -2.81 -12.13
N ASP A 90 12.29 -2.05 -12.14
CA ASP A 90 12.34 -0.80 -11.36
C ASP A 90 11.54 0.28 -12.10
N MET A 91 10.50 0.79 -11.44
CA MET A 91 9.59 1.79 -11.98
C MET A 91 9.80 3.19 -11.36
N GLY A 92 10.89 3.37 -10.62
CA GLY A 92 11.16 4.64 -9.91
C GLY A 92 10.01 5.01 -8.99
N LEU A 93 9.57 6.26 -9.05
CA LEU A 93 8.45 6.78 -8.23
C LEU A 93 7.08 6.73 -8.95
N LYS A 94 7.01 6.00 -10.07
CA LYS A 94 5.75 5.83 -10.83
C LYS A 94 5.37 4.34 -11.00
N PRO A 95 5.25 3.58 -9.89
CA PRO A 95 4.95 2.15 -9.94
C PRO A 95 3.49 1.88 -10.27
N THR A 96 3.22 1.34 -11.45
CA THR A 96 1.85 1.05 -11.91
C THR A 96 1.12 0.08 -10.99
N TYR A 97 1.81 -0.92 -10.44
CA TYR A 97 1.21 -1.88 -9.52
C TYR A 97 0.85 -1.29 -8.15
N VAL A 98 1.60 -0.27 -7.70
CA VAL A 98 1.23 0.47 -6.47
C VAL A 98 -0.02 1.29 -6.75
N LYS A 99 -0.05 2.10 -7.82
CA LYS A 99 -1.25 2.86 -8.19
C LYS A 99 -2.46 1.93 -8.32
N LYS A 100 -2.32 0.80 -9.02
CA LYS A 100 -3.39 -0.21 -9.15
C LYS A 100 -3.89 -0.70 -7.79
N ALA A 101 -3.02 -0.89 -6.80
CA ALA A 101 -3.44 -1.32 -5.48
C ALA A 101 -4.41 -0.32 -4.83
N TYR A 102 -4.14 0.98 -4.97
CA TYR A 102 -5.04 2.04 -4.47
C TYR A 102 -6.34 2.12 -5.27
N GLU A 103 -6.28 2.04 -6.61
CA GLU A 103 -7.47 2.01 -7.46
C GLU A 103 -8.41 0.89 -7.06
N VAL A 104 -7.89 -0.33 -6.91
CA VAL A 104 -8.66 -1.51 -6.51
C VAL A 104 -9.24 -1.36 -5.10
N ALA A 105 -8.45 -0.89 -4.14
CA ALA A 105 -8.91 -0.68 -2.78
C ALA A 105 -10.00 0.40 -2.69
N TYR A 106 -9.83 1.50 -3.42
CA TYR A 106 -10.81 2.58 -3.47
C TYR A 106 -12.11 2.14 -4.13
N ASP A 107 -12.02 1.37 -5.22
CA ASP A 107 -13.20 0.78 -5.86
C ASP A 107 -13.94 -0.19 -4.93
N GLU A 108 -13.22 -0.98 -4.13
CA GLU A 108 -13.85 -1.85 -3.16
C GLU A 108 -14.57 -1.05 -2.07
N LEU A 109 -14.00 0.06 -1.59
CA LEU A 109 -14.69 0.96 -0.68
C LEU A 109 -15.95 1.57 -1.29
N LYS A 110 -15.93 1.90 -2.59
CA LYS A 110 -17.12 2.39 -3.32
C LYS A 110 -18.28 1.38 -3.29
N GLN A 111 -17.99 0.06 -3.40
CA GLN A 111 -19.02 -0.98 -3.35
C GLN A 111 -19.80 -0.97 -2.04
N TYR A 112 -19.19 -0.50 -0.96
CA TYR A 112 -19.80 -0.38 0.37
C TYR A 112 -20.26 1.04 0.70
N GLY A 113 -20.04 2.02 -0.18
CA GLY A 113 -20.32 3.43 0.07
C GLY A 113 -19.40 4.07 1.11
N LEU A 114 -18.22 3.49 1.34
CA LEU A 114 -17.28 3.87 2.42
C LEU A 114 -16.08 4.70 1.96
N GLN A 115 -16.02 5.08 0.67
CA GLN A 115 -14.87 5.79 0.09
C GLN A 115 -14.63 7.20 0.67
N LYS A 116 -15.59 7.74 1.43
CA LYS A 116 -15.47 9.02 2.15
C LYS A 116 -15.19 8.85 3.64
N ASP A 117 -15.45 7.66 4.16
CA ASP A 117 -15.38 7.37 5.60
C ASP A 117 -14.07 6.66 5.95
N ILE A 118 -13.48 5.92 5.01
CA ILE A 118 -12.25 5.13 5.21
C ILE A 118 -11.14 5.72 4.37
N THR A 119 -10.06 6.15 5.02
CA THR A 119 -8.88 6.69 4.36
C THR A 119 -7.89 5.57 4.00
N LEU A 120 -7.37 5.62 2.77
CA LEU A 120 -6.27 4.78 2.33
C LEU A 120 -4.94 5.52 2.52
N PHE A 121 -4.00 4.90 3.20
CA PHE A 121 -2.71 5.47 3.57
C PHE A 121 -1.57 4.82 2.80
N TYR A 122 -0.58 5.62 2.46
CA TYR A 122 0.79 5.19 2.24
C TYR A 122 1.53 5.20 3.57
N ASN A 123 2.24 4.15 3.93
CA ASN A 123 2.97 4.04 5.20
C ASN A 123 4.45 3.83 4.95
N ASP A 124 5.31 4.57 5.65
CA ASP A 124 6.75 4.46 5.49
C ASP A 124 7.50 4.79 6.78
N TYR A 125 8.83 4.55 6.78
CA TYR A 125 9.73 4.91 7.87
C TYR A 125 10.76 5.93 7.41
N ASN A 126 11.35 6.66 8.36
CA ASN A 126 12.31 7.74 8.10
C ASN A 126 11.82 8.75 7.04
N GLU A 127 10.54 9.07 7.08
CA GLU A 127 9.83 9.92 6.11
C GLU A 127 10.50 11.29 5.98
N TYR A 128 11.15 11.75 7.06
CA TYR A 128 11.92 12.99 7.10
C TYR A 128 13.19 12.97 6.23
N ASP A 129 13.62 11.82 5.75
CA ASP A 129 14.73 11.66 4.80
C ASP A 129 14.29 11.56 3.35
N VAL A 130 13.05 11.16 3.10
CA VAL A 130 12.49 10.82 1.78
C VAL A 130 11.16 11.54 1.51
N ALA A 131 10.91 12.66 2.16
CA ALA A 131 9.62 13.37 2.08
C ALA A 131 9.25 13.76 0.64
N ASP A 132 10.19 14.28 -0.14
CA ASP A 132 9.94 14.67 -1.54
C ASP A 132 9.59 13.47 -2.41
N GLU A 133 10.23 12.32 -2.20
CA GLU A 133 9.93 11.07 -2.91
C GLU A 133 8.53 10.55 -2.57
N ILE A 134 8.13 10.64 -1.30
CA ILE A 134 6.79 10.26 -0.85
C ILE A 134 5.74 11.18 -1.49
N VAL A 135 5.98 12.47 -1.54
CA VAL A 135 5.07 13.44 -2.18
C VAL A 135 4.92 13.14 -3.67
N GLU A 136 6.03 12.87 -4.39
CA GLU A 136 6.00 12.52 -5.81
C GLU A 136 5.21 11.22 -6.04
N LEU A 137 5.46 10.19 -5.24
CA LEU A 137 4.74 8.92 -5.30
C LEU A 137 3.23 9.10 -5.09
N ILE A 138 2.83 9.85 -4.06
CA ILE A 138 1.41 10.08 -3.75
C ILE A 138 0.74 10.91 -4.85
N ASN A 139 1.43 11.91 -5.40
CA ASN A 139 0.92 12.66 -6.54
C ASN A 139 0.68 11.75 -7.75
N TYR A 140 1.62 10.84 -8.05
CA TYR A 140 1.45 9.85 -9.10
C TYR A 140 0.27 8.90 -8.84
N ILE A 141 0.10 8.42 -7.61
CA ILE A 141 -1.03 7.55 -7.24
C ILE A 141 -2.37 8.26 -7.50
N ASN A 142 -2.44 9.55 -7.18
CA ASN A 142 -3.67 10.36 -7.33
C ASN A 142 -3.84 10.99 -8.73
N GLU A 143 -2.85 10.85 -9.62
CA GLU A 143 -2.88 11.45 -10.95
C GLU A 143 -4.00 10.86 -11.81
N GLY A 144 -4.87 11.71 -12.36
CA GLY A 144 -5.98 11.31 -13.23
C GLY A 144 -7.20 10.75 -12.49
N GLU A 145 -7.18 10.67 -11.17
CA GLU A 145 -8.30 10.19 -10.37
C GLU A 145 -9.32 11.30 -10.09
N GLU A 146 -10.61 10.95 -10.03
CA GLU A 146 -11.69 11.88 -9.69
C GLU A 146 -11.65 12.33 -8.22
N ALA A 147 -10.97 11.58 -7.36
CA ALA A 147 -10.79 11.87 -5.94
C ALA A 147 -9.38 11.43 -5.49
N LYS A 148 -8.95 11.91 -4.33
CA LYS A 148 -7.70 11.42 -3.72
C LYS A 148 -7.89 9.98 -3.24
N ILE A 149 -7.38 9.00 -4.00
CA ILE A 149 -7.41 7.58 -3.65
C ILE A 149 -6.33 7.21 -2.62
N CYS A 150 -5.22 7.96 -2.56
CA CYS A 150 -4.30 7.96 -1.43
C CYS A 150 -4.53 9.26 -0.65
N GLY A 151 -5.19 9.16 0.50
CA GLY A 151 -5.67 10.29 1.29
C GLY A 151 -4.79 10.65 2.48
N GLY A 152 -3.75 9.88 2.78
CA GLY A 152 -2.89 10.14 3.93
C GLY A 152 -1.55 9.44 3.89
N ILE A 153 -0.63 9.92 4.73
CA ILE A 153 0.69 9.35 4.96
C ILE A 153 0.72 8.81 6.39
N GLY A 154 1.11 7.54 6.53
CA GLY A 154 1.43 6.91 7.80
C GLY A 154 2.91 7.06 8.07
N MET A 155 3.26 7.81 9.09
CA MET A 155 4.64 7.99 9.51
C MET A 155 4.96 6.98 10.60
N GLN A 156 5.89 6.04 10.33
CA GLN A 156 6.32 5.07 11.35
C GLN A 156 7.17 5.74 12.43
N SER A 157 7.78 6.88 12.11
CA SER A 157 8.48 7.74 13.07
C SER A 157 9.49 7.00 13.93
N HIS A 158 10.35 6.19 13.31
CA HIS A 158 11.48 5.53 13.99
C HIS A 158 12.53 6.60 14.35
N ILE A 159 12.32 7.23 15.49
CA ILE A 159 13.17 8.33 15.98
C ILE A 159 14.07 7.87 17.11
N THR A 160 15.22 8.54 17.25
CA THR A 160 16.13 8.40 18.39
C THR A 160 16.19 9.72 19.15
N VAL A 161 16.87 9.74 20.30
CA VAL A 161 17.06 10.98 21.09
C VAL A 161 17.78 12.08 20.29
N ASN A 162 18.65 11.69 19.37
CA ASN A 162 19.51 12.61 18.62
C ASN A 162 19.16 12.73 17.13
N TYR A 163 18.21 11.97 16.63
CA TYR A 163 17.86 11.97 15.20
C TYR A 163 16.43 11.50 14.94
N PRO A 164 15.71 12.17 14.02
CA PRO A 164 16.07 13.42 13.34
C PRO A 164 16.06 14.62 14.30
N SER A 165 16.55 15.78 13.85
CA SER A 165 16.32 17.03 14.58
C SER A 165 14.84 17.42 14.56
N LEU A 166 14.38 18.17 15.56
CA LEU A 166 13.00 18.68 15.59
C LEU A 166 12.65 19.52 14.36
N GLU A 167 13.61 20.29 13.85
CA GLU A 167 13.45 21.10 12.65
C GLU A 167 13.24 20.21 11.42
N LYS A 168 14.10 19.19 11.24
CA LYS A 168 13.99 18.24 10.12
C LYS A 168 12.65 17.50 10.13
N TYR A 169 12.28 16.96 11.29
CA TYR A 169 11.00 16.26 11.44
C TYR A 169 9.80 17.20 11.18
N GLY A 170 9.84 18.41 11.78
CA GLY A 170 8.79 19.41 11.59
C GLY A 170 8.67 19.91 10.15
N THR A 171 9.76 19.88 9.36
CA THR A 171 9.71 20.21 7.93
C THR A 171 9.02 19.11 7.13
N ALA A 172 9.31 17.86 7.42
CA ALA A 172 8.69 16.73 6.74
C ALA A 172 7.17 16.59 6.99
N VAL A 173 6.68 17.09 8.12
CA VAL A 173 5.23 17.03 8.47
C VAL A 173 4.42 18.17 7.84
N LYS A 174 5.06 19.23 7.32
CA LYS A 174 4.40 20.39 6.68
C LYS A 174 4.10 20.15 5.22
#